data_2af90b6f24f81d89df27726368f24371
#
_entry.id   2af90b6f24f81d89df27726368f24371
#
_cell.length_a   1.000
_cell.length_b   1.000
_cell.length_c   1.000
_cell.angle_alpha   90.00
_cell.angle_beta   90.00
_cell.angle_gamma   90.00
#
_symmetry.space_group_name_H-M   'P 1'
#
loop_
_entity.id
_entity.type
_entity.pdbx_description
1 polymer ?
#
loop_
_entity_poly.entity_id
_entity_poly.type
_entity_poly.pdbx_seq_one_letter_code
_entity_poly.pdbx_strand_id
1 'polypeptide(L)'
;GEQPEGNIVARLQKAFPEELADLSSDLVKIVFSSNIYSLYGKLKDDDGFLDVVEVLKEQHKEDKELHDLDRESVSQVFLFFDLDIHGLAQSIEQSCEQLDELLNFFDNETENGKLFFSYPMVEVVNICDQSNGLMSEDRKLFKICDCEGDGFKHFVNNLNRDSKTICRANCRDNWLIVCKANYEKAQWLMHLTSDELFSVLDQMQQNAIFQHQQVLIKNEGVVATLSAFPFFLLEYLGAGKIARMIDP
;
A
#
# COMPACT_ATOMS: atom_id res chain seq x y z
N GLY A 1 18.79 -2.21 8.25
CA GLY A 1 18.14 -1.02 8.82
C GLY A 1 16.68 -1.33 9.03
N GLU A 2 16.02 -0.71 10.01
CA GLU A 2 14.58 -0.86 10.21
C GLU A 2 13.84 -0.48 8.93
N GLN A 3 13.00 -1.38 8.45
CA GLN A 3 12.21 -1.11 7.25
C GLN A 3 11.07 -0.15 7.62
N PRO A 4 10.85 0.92 6.85
CA PRO A 4 9.83 1.93 7.16
C PRO A 4 8.44 1.33 7.29
N GLU A 5 8.10 0.37 6.44
CA GLU A 5 6.80 -0.32 6.37
C GLU A 5 6.52 -1.11 7.65
N GLY A 6 7.49 -1.89 8.15
CA GLY A 6 7.35 -2.64 9.40
C GLY A 6 7.03 -1.74 10.59
N ASN A 7 7.67 -0.57 10.65
CA ASN A 7 7.37 0.44 11.66
C ASN A 7 5.94 1.00 11.53
N ILE A 8 5.42 1.13 10.30
CA ILE A 8 4.06 1.62 10.06
C ILE A 8 3.04 0.58 10.52
N VAL A 9 3.24 -0.69 10.16
CA VAL A 9 2.36 -1.79 10.61
C VAL A 9 2.31 -1.89 12.12
N ALA A 10 3.47 -1.83 12.80
CA ALA A 10 3.52 -1.83 14.27
C ALA A 10 2.76 -0.65 14.90
N ARG A 11 2.71 0.51 14.22
CA ARG A 11 1.89 1.66 14.67
C ARG A 11 0.42 1.45 14.41
N LEU A 12 0.05 0.83 13.29
CA LEU A 12 -1.34 0.46 13.01
C LEU A 12 -1.87 -0.52 14.07
N GLN A 13 -1.11 -1.55 14.41
CA GLN A 13 -1.48 -2.50 15.47
C GLN A 13 -1.68 -1.80 16.83
N LYS A 14 -0.85 -0.81 17.16
CA LYS A 14 -1.03 -0.01 18.39
C LYS A 14 -2.23 0.92 18.33
N ALA A 15 -2.57 1.43 17.15
CA ALA A 15 -3.73 2.32 16.96
C ALA A 15 -5.06 1.56 16.92
N PHE A 16 -5.04 0.30 16.46
CA PHE A 16 -6.21 -0.58 16.29
C PHE A 16 -5.98 -1.95 16.95
N PRO A 17 -5.70 -2.00 18.27
CA PRO A 17 -5.27 -3.23 18.94
C PRO A 17 -6.32 -4.34 18.93
N GLU A 18 -7.61 -3.98 18.96
CA GLU A 18 -8.71 -4.95 18.92
C GLU A 18 -8.99 -5.42 17.49
N GLU A 19 -8.98 -4.50 16.54
CA GLU A 19 -9.29 -4.78 15.13
C GLU A 19 -8.19 -5.51 14.40
N LEU A 20 -6.94 -5.33 14.82
CA LEU A 20 -5.74 -5.92 14.21
C LEU A 20 -5.05 -6.93 15.15
N ALA A 21 -5.80 -7.52 16.09
CA ALA A 21 -5.25 -8.47 17.04
C ALA A 21 -4.61 -9.69 16.35
N ASP A 22 -5.21 -10.17 15.27
CA ASP A 22 -4.72 -11.34 14.53
C ASP A 22 -3.44 -11.07 13.73
N LEU A 23 -3.12 -9.80 13.42
CA LEU A 23 -1.84 -9.44 12.78
C LEU A 23 -0.61 -9.68 13.67
N SER A 24 -0.82 -9.82 14.98
CA SER A 24 0.24 -10.15 15.94
C SER A 24 0.44 -11.65 16.10
N SER A 25 -0.43 -12.47 15.51
CA SER A 25 -0.33 -13.93 15.47
C SER A 25 0.49 -14.38 14.27
N ASP A 26 0.95 -15.64 14.27
CA ASP A 26 1.62 -16.24 13.11
C ASP A 26 0.71 -16.42 11.90
N LEU A 27 -0.59 -16.13 12.06
CA LEU A 27 -1.60 -16.30 11.03
C LEU A 27 -1.47 -15.33 9.86
N VAL A 28 -0.92 -14.12 10.09
CA VAL A 28 -0.82 -13.08 9.07
C VAL A 28 0.63 -12.64 8.91
N LYS A 29 1.17 -12.73 7.70
CA LYS A 29 2.51 -12.26 7.38
C LYS A 29 2.45 -11.06 6.45
N ILE A 30 3.27 -10.09 6.78
CA ILE A 30 3.45 -8.88 6.01
C ILE A 30 4.89 -8.85 5.53
N VAL A 31 5.05 -8.75 4.22
CA VAL A 31 6.35 -8.80 3.57
C VAL A 31 6.71 -7.45 3.00
N PHE A 32 7.93 -7.06 3.28
CA PHE A 32 8.56 -5.85 2.79
C PHE A 32 9.90 -6.21 2.17
N SER A 33 10.38 -5.41 1.23
CA SER A 33 11.81 -5.37 0.88
C SER A 33 12.42 -6.42 -0.04
N SER A 34 11.67 -7.27 -0.65
CA SER A 34 12.22 -7.98 -1.81
C SER A 34 11.78 -7.28 -3.08
N ASN A 35 12.53 -7.48 -4.15
CA ASN A 35 12.08 -7.07 -5.46
C ASN A 35 10.84 -7.91 -5.81
N ILE A 36 9.66 -7.28 -5.86
CA ILE A 36 8.38 -7.95 -6.18
C ILE A 36 8.45 -8.70 -7.51
N TYR A 37 9.19 -8.18 -8.49
CA TYR A 37 9.39 -8.83 -9.78
C TYR A 37 10.17 -10.15 -9.66
N SER A 38 11.15 -10.20 -8.75
CA SER A 38 11.89 -11.43 -8.46
C SER A 38 11.02 -12.47 -7.76
N LEU A 39 10.16 -12.04 -6.85
CA LEU A 39 9.17 -12.91 -6.19
C LEU A 39 8.19 -13.47 -7.22
N TYR A 40 7.62 -12.60 -8.05
CA TYR A 40 6.68 -12.98 -9.12
C TYR A 40 7.32 -13.94 -10.13
N GLY A 41 8.54 -13.63 -10.62
CA GLY A 41 9.24 -14.48 -11.56
C GLY A 41 9.42 -15.91 -11.05
N LYS A 42 9.85 -16.08 -9.79
CA LYS A 42 10.01 -17.41 -9.19
C LYS A 42 8.69 -18.17 -9.08
N LEU A 43 7.62 -17.50 -8.65
CA LEU A 43 6.31 -18.14 -8.52
C LEU A 43 5.70 -18.51 -9.88
N LYS A 44 5.93 -17.70 -10.91
CA LYS A 44 5.42 -17.93 -12.27
C LYS A 44 6.18 -19.05 -12.99
N ASP A 45 7.50 -19.13 -12.81
CA ASP A 45 8.36 -20.10 -13.51
C ASP A 45 8.13 -21.56 -13.06
N ASP A 46 7.54 -21.78 -11.90
CA ASP A 46 7.29 -23.11 -11.32
C ASP A 46 5.85 -23.61 -11.53
N ASP A 47 5.13 -23.10 -12.53
CA ASP A 47 3.76 -23.49 -12.87
C ASP A 47 2.76 -23.41 -11.69
N GLY A 48 3.04 -22.55 -10.69
CA GLY A 48 2.18 -22.33 -9.52
C GLY A 48 2.28 -23.40 -8.43
N PHE A 49 3.33 -24.23 -8.44
CA PHE A 49 3.57 -25.23 -7.37
C PHE A 49 4.31 -24.64 -6.17
N LEU A 50 5.07 -23.57 -6.35
CA LEU A 50 5.77 -22.91 -5.25
C LEU A 50 4.81 -22.03 -4.44
N ASP A 51 4.90 -22.18 -3.13
CA ASP A 51 4.18 -21.32 -2.19
C ASP A 51 4.93 -20.03 -1.93
N VAL A 52 4.20 -18.91 -1.82
CA VAL A 52 4.78 -17.59 -1.60
C VAL A 52 5.64 -17.52 -0.33
N VAL A 53 5.22 -18.17 0.76
CA VAL A 53 5.95 -18.19 2.03
C VAL A 53 7.27 -18.95 1.87
N GLU A 54 7.28 -20.06 1.16
CA GLU A 54 8.51 -20.83 0.92
C GLU A 54 9.49 -20.04 0.03
N VAL A 55 9.01 -19.35 -1.00
CA VAL A 55 9.88 -18.48 -1.82
C VAL A 55 10.45 -17.34 -0.99
N LEU A 56 9.66 -16.77 -0.08
CA LEU A 56 10.12 -15.71 0.82
C LEU A 56 11.20 -16.21 1.79
N LYS A 57 11.05 -17.42 2.36
CA LYS A 57 12.07 -18.06 3.19
C LYS A 57 13.38 -18.25 2.42
N GLU A 58 13.31 -18.66 1.17
CA GLU A 58 14.49 -18.79 0.31
C GLU A 58 15.20 -17.46 0.01
N GLN A 59 14.43 -16.38 -0.16
CA GLN A 59 14.97 -15.05 -0.43
C GLN A 59 15.57 -14.40 0.81
N HIS A 60 15.04 -14.68 2.00
CA HIS A 60 15.42 -14.06 3.28
C HIS A 60 16.04 -15.06 4.26
N LYS A 61 17.06 -15.79 3.82
CA LYS A 61 17.73 -16.85 4.60
C LYS A 61 18.26 -16.42 5.96
N GLU A 62 18.54 -15.14 6.15
CA GLU A 62 19.03 -14.58 7.41
C GLU A 62 17.90 -14.24 8.39
N ASP A 63 16.65 -14.27 7.94
CA ASP A 63 15.49 -13.97 8.79
C ASP A 63 15.03 -15.25 9.50
N LYS A 64 15.44 -15.38 10.76
CA LYS A 64 15.12 -16.56 11.58
C LYS A 64 13.64 -16.68 11.88
N GLU A 65 12.94 -15.55 12.11
CA GLU A 65 11.51 -15.57 12.41
C GLU A 65 10.71 -16.09 11.22
N LEU A 66 11.10 -15.68 10.02
CA LEU A 66 10.50 -16.18 8.78
C LEU A 66 10.82 -17.67 8.55
N HIS A 67 12.06 -18.10 8.85
CA HIS A 67 12.45 -19.52 8.71
C HIS A 67 11.75 -20.45 9.68
N ASP A 68 11.56 -20.02 10.93
CA ASP A 68 10.90 -20.81 11.97
C ASP A 68 9.36 -20.83 11.82
N LEU A 69 8.83 -20.04 10.88
CA LEU A 69 7.40 -19.96 10.60
C LEU A 69 6.88 -21.28 10.01
N ASP A 70 5.87 -21.86 10.66
CA ASP A 70 5.13 -22.99 10.10
C ASP A 70 4.19 -22.49 9.00
N ARG A 71 4.37 -22.99 7.77
CA ARG A 71 3.53 -22.61 6.62
C ARG A 71 2.05 -22.88 6.86
N GLU A 72 1.72 -23.99 7.52
CA GLU A 72 0.33 -24.37 7.80
C GLU A 72 -0.35 -23.40 8.79
N SER A 73 0.44 -22.68 9.58
CA SER A 73 -0.09 -21.64 10.49
C SER A 73 -0.43 -20.33 9.79
N VAL A 74 0.13 -20.08 8.60
CA VAL A 74 -0.10 -18.81 7.86
C VAL A 74 -1.38 -18.90 7.06
N SER A 75 -2.39 -18.13 7.44
CA SER A 75 -3.68 -18.08 6.73
C SER A 75 -3.76 -16.94 5.71
N GLN A 76 -3.04 -15.86 5.92
CA GLN A 76 -3.09 -14.67 5.04
C GLN A 76 -1.70 -14.07 4.85
N VAL A 77 -1.44 -13.59 3.63
CA VAL A 77 -0.20 -12.89 3.27
C VAL A 77 -0.54 -11.54 2.64
N PHE A 78 0.01 -10.47 3.18
CA PHE A 78 -0.12 -9.11 2.67
C PHE A 78 1.23 -8.57 2.24
N LEU A 79 1.29 -8.07 1.01
CA LEU A 79 2.51 -7.63 0.33
C LEU A 79 2.46 -6.10 0.16
N PHE A 80 3.45 -5.37 0.67
CA PHE A 80 3.53 -3.92 0.55
C PHE A 80 4.78 -3.51 -0.22
N PHE A 81 4.58 -2.77 -1.28
CA PHE A 81 5.66 -2.31 -2.14
C PHE A 81 5.48 -0.86 -2.59
N ASP A 82 6.58 -0.24 -2.90
CA ASP A 82 6.61 1.05 -3.58
C ASP A 82 6.34 0.87 -5.08
N LEU A 83 5.70 1.87 -5.70
CA LEU A 83 5.53 1.90 -7.15
C LEU A 83 6.87 2.23 -7.81
N ASP A 84 7.70 1.21 -8.04
CA ASP A 84 9.00 1.36 -8.71
C ASP A 84 8.86 1.21 -10.23
N ILE A 85 8.52 2.32 -10.90
CA ILE A 85 8.48 2.37 -12.37
C ILE A 85 9.89 2.53 -12.96
N HIS A 86 10.82 3.14 -12.23
CA HIS A 86 12.18 3.42 -12.71
C HIS A 86 13.13 2.22 -12.63
N GLY A 87 12.82 1.23 -11.77
CA GLY A 87 13.58 -0.01 -11.66
C GLY A 87 13.45 -0.94 -12.89
N LEU A 88 12.48 -0.64 -13.77
CA LEU A 88 12.24 -1.38 -14.98
C LEU A 88 12.98 -0.72 -16.15
N ALA A 89 13.99 -1.38 -16.73
CA ALA A 89 14.69 -0.95 -17.94
C ALA A 89 13.80 -1.05 -19.20
N GLN A 90 12.54 -0.62 -19.09
CA GLN A 90 11.47 -0.82 -20.07
C GLN A 90 10.73 0.50 -20.35
N SER A 91 9.87 0.51 -21.36
CA SER A 91 8.98 1.66 -21.57
C SER A 91 7.95 1.76 -20.44
N ILE A 92 7.36 2.96 -20.28
CA ILE A 92 6.29 3.20 -19.29
C ILE A 92 5.12 2.24 -19.53
N GLU A 93 4.77 1.98 -20.79
CA GLU A 93 3.69 1.07 -21.18
C GLU A 93 3.96 -0.35 -20.67
N GLN A 94 5.15 -0.88 -20.95
CA GLN A 94 5.57 -2.22 -20.50
C GLN A 94 5.62 -2.32 -18.99
N SER A 95 6.10 -1.27 -18.32
CA SER A 95 6.11 -1.19 -16.86
C SER A 95 4.70 -1.24 -16.28
N CYS A 96 3.76 -0.51 -16.86
CA CYS A 96 2.35 -0.54 -16.45
C CYS A 96 1.71 -1.92 -16.69
N GLU A 97 1.98 -2.56 -17.81
CA GLU A 97 1.49 -3.91 -18.10
C GLU A 97 2.00 -4.92 -17.07
N GLN A 98 3.28 -4.86 -16.74
CA GLN A 98 3.88 -5.75 -15.74
C GLN A 98 3.31 -5.51 -14.32
N LEU A 99 3.07 -4.25 -13.93
CA LEU A 99 2.44 -3.92 -12.65
C LEU A 99 0.99 -4.40 -12.58
N ASP A 100 0.26 -4.34 -13.70
CA ASP A 100 -1.09 -4.88 -13.80
C ASP A 100 -1.10 -6.41 -13.66
N GLU A 101 -0.16 -7.11 -14.31
CA GLU A 101 0.04 -8.55 -14.12
C GLU A 101 0.32 -8.91 -12.66
N LEU A 102 1.18 -8.13 -11.97
CA LEU A 102 1.50 -8.35 -10.56
C LEU A 102 0.28 -8.22 -9.67
N LEU A 103 -0.53 -7.16 -9.86
CA LEU A 103 -1.74 -6.94 -9.07
C LEU A 103 -2.80 -8.02 -9.31
N ASN A 104 -2.89 -8.55 -10.54
CA ASN A 104 -3.80 -9.64 -10.86
C ASN A 104 -3.31 -10.99 -10.32
N PHE A 105 -2.01 -11.20 -10.22
CA PHE A 105 -1.44 -12.42 -9.66
C PHE A 105 -1.50 -12.44 -8.13
N PHE A 106 -1.23 -11.31 -7.48
CA PHE A 106 -1.26 -11.13 -6.04
C PHE A 106 -2.57 -10.44 -5.60
N ASP A 107 -3.71 -11.01 -5.92
CA ASP A 107 -5.02 -10.44 -5.65
C ASP A 107 -5.77 -11.09 -4.47
N ASN A 108 -5.23 -12.20 -3.92
CA ASN A 108 -5.86 -12.99 -2.88
C ASN A 108 -4.88 -13.30 -1.74
N GLU A 109 -5.18 -12.80 -0.54
CA GLU A 109 -4.34 -12.94 0.66
C GLU A 109 -4.21 -14.40 1.14
N THR A 110 -5.17 -15.27 0.79
CA THR A 110 -5.17 -16.69 1.20
C THR A 110 -4.46 -17.61 0.19
N GLU A 111 -4.12 -17.10 -0.97
CA GLU A 111 -3.43 -17.84 -2.04
C GLU A 111 -2.00 -17.30 -2.22
N ASN A 112 -1.77 -16.49 -3.25
CA ASN A 112 -0.47 -15.92 -3.58
C ASN A 112 -0.10 -14.70 -2.73
N GLY A 113 -1.02 -14.19 -1.94
CA GLY A 113 -0.91 -12.96 -1.18
C GLY A 113 -1.65 -11.79 -1.85
N LYS A 114 -1.97 -10.77 -1.06
CA LYS A 114 -2.63 -9.54 -1.52
C LYS A 114 -1.62 -8.40 -1.59
N LEU A 115 -1.45 -7.83 -2.79
CA LEU A 115 -0.49 -6.76 -3.07
C LEU A 115 -1.11 -5.38 -2.88
N PHE A 116 -0.36 -4.51 -2.22
CA PHE A 116 -0.68 -3.09 -2.02
C PHE A 116 0.50 -2.22 -2.44
N PHE A 117 0.25 -1.26 -3.32
CA PHE A 117 1.24 -0.27 -3.72
C PHE A 117 1.09 1.05 -2.97
N SER A 118 2.23 1.61 -2.56
CA SER A 118 2.34 3.02 -2.19
C SER A 118 2.74 3.84 -3.44
N TYR A 119 1.99 4.88 -3.75
CA TYR A 119 2.16 5.74 -4.94
C TYR A 119 2.73 7.09 -4.54
N PRO A 120 3.97 7.44 -4.85
CA PRO A 120 4.98 6.59 -5.49
C PRO A 120 5.76 5.71 -4.51
N MET A 121 5.85 6.07 -3.22
CA MET A 121 6.70 5.43 -2.21
C MET A 121 6.03 5.47 -0.83
N VAL A 122 6.50 4.63 0.09
CA VAL A 122 5.96 4.49 1.46
C VAL A 122 5.85 5.80 2.23
N GLU A 123 6.75 6.76 1.99
CA GLU A 123 6.74 8.08 2.61
C GLU A 123 5.45 8.87 2.35
N VAL A 124 4.67 8.48 1.33
CA VAL A 124 3.36 9.08 1.02
C VAL A 124 2.39 9.05 2.20
N VAL A 125 2.53 8.08 3.10
CA VAL A 125 1.74 8.01 4.34
C VAL A 125 1.84 9.28 5.19
N ASN A 126 2.92 10.05 5.03
CA ASN A 126 3.14 11.32 5.72
C ASN A 126 2.53 12.53 4.99
N ILE A 127 1.91 12.34 3.82
CA ILE A 127 1.19 13.39 3.08
C ILE A 127 -0.27 13.39 3.52
N CYS A 128 -0.55 14.06 4.63
CA CYS A 128 -1.91 14.26 5.12
C CYS A 128 -2.04 15.71 5.60
N ASP A 129 -3.09 16.40 5.13
CA ASP A 129 -3.38 17.77 5.58
C ASP A 129 -4.50 17.73 6.62
N GLN A 130 -4.20 18.15 7.84
CA GLN A 130 -5.18 18.22 8.92
C GLN A 130 -6.14 19.40 8.77
N SER A 131 -5.75 20.42 8.00
CA SER A 131 -6.38 21.72 8.15
C SER A 131 -7.75 21.85 7.51
N ASN A 132 -8.12 21.06 6.47
CA ASN A 132 -9.40 21.25 5.78
C ASN A 132 -10.02 20.02 5.09
N GLY A 133 -9.50 18.81 5.24
CA GLY A 133 -10.03 17.63 4.54
C GLY A 133 -9.85 17.62 3.01
N LEU A 134 -9.62 18.78 2.41
CA LEU A 134 -9.34 18.93 0.99
C LEU A 134 -7.84 19.12 0.81
N MET A 135 -7.17 18.11 0.25
CA MET A 135 -5.78 18.28 -0.15
C MET A 135 -5.66 19.31 -1.25
N SER A 136 -4.69 20.24 -1.10
CA SER A 136 -4.29 21.15 -2.17
C SER A 136 -3.84 20.34 -3.41
N GLU A 137 -4.09 20.86 -4.61
CA GLU A 137 -3.78 20.19 -5.89
C GLU A 137 -2.30 19.77 -5.99
N ASP A 138 -1.38 20.58 -5.46
CA ASP A 138 0.06 20.34 -5.38
C ASP A 138 0.47 19.15 -4.50
N ARG A 139 -0.44 18.61 -3.69
CA ARG A 139 -0.20 17.42 -2.84
C ARG A 139 -0.88 16.16 -3.34
N LYS A 140 -1.80 16.27 -4.30
CA LYS A 140 -2.50 15.13 -4.88
C LYS A 140 -1.65 14.38 -5.89
N LEU A 141 -0.84 15.09 -6.65
CA LEU A 141 -0.06 14.56 -7.76
C LEU A 141 1.44 14.72 -7.52
N PHE A 142 2.21 13.76 -8.00
CA PHE A 142 3.68 13.85 -8.00
C PHE A 142 4.22 13.36 -9.35
N LYS A 143 5.25 14.07 -9.88
CA LYS A 143 5.88 13.71 -11.15
C LYS A 143 6.78 12.49 -10.98
N ILE A 144 6.61 11.51 -11.85
CA ILE A 144 7.39 10.27 -11.84
C ILE A 144 8.88 10.56 -12.04
N CYS A 145 9.24 11.48 -12.95
CA CYS A 145 10.63 11.85 -13.18
C CYS A 145 11.34 12.43 -11.94
N ASP A 146 10.60 12.98 -10.99
CA ASP A 146 11.13 13.52 -9.75
C ASP A 146 11.24 12.48 -8.62
N CYS A 147 10.85 11.22 -8.88
CA CYS A 147 10.99 10.10 -7.93
C CYS A 147 12.43 9.56 -7.86
N GLU A 148 13.28 9.85 -8.86
CA GLU A 148 14.66 9.35 -8.89
C GLU A 148 15.44 9.74 -7.64
N GLY A 149 16.15 8.77 -7.08
CA GLY A 149 16.91 8.93 -5.85
C GLY A 149 16.03 9.32 -4.65
N ASP A 150 16.40 10.40 -3.96
CA ASP A 150 15.68 10.89 -2.78
C ASP A 150 14.65 12.01 -3.08
N GLY A 151 14.30 12.23 -4.35
CA GLY A 151 13.44 13.37 -4.76
C GLY A 151 12.10 13.38 -4.02
N PHE A 152 11.38 12.25 -4.00
CA PHE A 152 10.12 12.16 -3.27
C PHE A 152 10.29 12.30 -1.75
N LYS A 153 11.35 11.71 -1.18
CA LYS A 153 11.67 11.86 0.25
C LYS A 153 11.93 13.31 0.61
N HIS A 154 12.66 14.05 -0.24
CA HIS A 154 12.88 15.48 -0.06
C HIS A 154 11.59 16.28 -0.16
N PHE A 155 10.72 15.96 -1.12
CA PHE A 155 9.40 16.57 -1.24
C PHE A 155 8.59 16.39 0.05
N VAL A 156 8.43 15.16 0.52
CA VAL A 156 7.71 14.84 1.77
C VAL A 156 8.38 15.51 2.99
N ASN A 157 9.72 15.59 3.00
CA ASN A 157 10.44 16.24 4.08
C ASN A 157 10.22 17.75 4.15
N ASN A 158 9.93 18.41 3.04
CA ASN A 158 9.64 19.83 2.97
C ASN A 158 8.17 20.17 3.26
N LEU A 159 7.28 19.16 3.28
CA LEU A 159 5.90 19.35 3.68
C LEU A 159 5.79 19.72 5.16
N ASN A 160 4.69 20.36 5.51
CA ASN A 160 4.46 20.89 6.85
C ASN A 160 4.71 19.83 7.94
N ARG A 161 5.41 20.21 9.00
CA ARG A 161 5.82 19.32 10.10
C ARG A 161 4.63 18.65 10.79
N ASP A 162 3.47 19.30 10.80
CA ASP A 162 2.27 18.80 11.46
C ASP A 162 1.71 17.56 10.75
N SER A 163 1.77 17.51 9.42
CA SER A 163 1.33 16.33 8.67
C SER A 163 2.21 15.09 8.89
N LYS A 164 3.49 15.27 9.22
CA LYS A 164 4.40 14.16 9.55
C LYS A 164 4.15 13.55 10.93
N THR A 165 3.56 14.32 11.83
CA THR A 165 3.31 13.87 13.21
C THR A 165 2.13 12.91 13.28
N ILE A 166 1.17 13.00 12.38
CA ILE A 166 -0.04 12.18 12.38
C ILE A 166 0.29 10.70 12.32
N CYS A 167 1.04 10.29 11.31
CA CYS A 167 1.36 8.87 11.11
C CYS A 167 2.41 8.35 12.09
N ARG A 168 3.14 9.23 12.78
CA ARG A 168 4.09 8.85 13.83
C ARG A 168 3.41 8.61 15.18
N ALA A 169 2.22 9.16 15.38
CA ALA A 169 1.46 8.94 16.60
C ALA A 169 0.78 7.56 16.54
N ASN A 170 0.88 6.78 17.61
CA ASN A 170 0.11 5.55 17.78
C ASN A 170 -1.32 5.90 18.22
N CYS A 171 -2.00 6.73 17.45
CA CYS A 171 -3.29 7.30 17.78
C CYS A 171 -4.30 6.93 16.69
N ARG A 172 -5.39 6.29 17.11
CA ARG A 172 -6.48 5.85 16.24
C ARG A 172 -7.05 7.01 15.41
N ASP A 173 -7.37 8.13 16.05
CA ASP A 173 -8.01 9.26 15.38
C ASP A 173 -7.14 9.82 14.26
N ASN A 174 -5.84 9.90 14.48
CA ASN A 174 -4.90 10.34 13.46
C ASN A 174 -4.86 9.39 12.27
N TRP A 175 -4.91 8.08 12.49
CA TRP A 175 -4.98 7.11 11.41
C TRP A 175 -6.30 7.19 10.65
N LEU A 176 -7.42 7.45 11.32
CA LEU A 176 -8.71 7.64 10.64
C LEU A 176 -8.70 8.89 9.74
N ILE A 177 -8.01 9.97 10.14
CA ILE A 177 -7.77 11.13 9.28
C ILE A 177 -6.95 10.75 8.04
N VAL A 178 -5.88 9.97 8.20
CA VAL A 178 -5.06 9.47 7.08
C VAL A 178 -5.89 8.60 6.14
N CYS A 179 -6.69 7.69 6.69
CA CYS A 179 -7.58 6.84 5.91
C CYS A 179 -8.57 7.66 5.09
N LYS A 180 -9.30 8.58 5.73
CA LYS A 180 -10.27 9.46 5.07
C LYS A 180 -9.62 10.25 3.93
N ALA A 181 -8.47 10.88 4.17
CA ALA A 181 -7.76 11.65 3.15
C ALA A 181 -7.33 10.81 1.94
N ASN A 182 -6.92 9.55 2.15
CA ASN A 182 -6.57 8.64 1.05
C ASN A 182 -7.81 8.16 0.29
N TYR A 183 -8.92 7.87 0.97
CA TYR A 183 -10.17 7.46 0.31
C TYR A 183 -10.78 8.61 -0.51
N GLU A 184 -10.80 9.84 0.01
CA GLU A 184 -11.23 11.02 -0.74
C GLU A 184 -10.38 11.25 -1.99
N LYS A 185 -9.05 11.04 -1.89
CA LYS A 185 -8.14 11.09 -3.03
C LYS A 185 -8.39 9.99 -4.06
N ALA A 186 -8.63 8.76 -3.59
CA ALA A 186 -8.98 7.65 -4.48
C ALA A 186 -10.34 7.89 -5.15
N GLN A 187 -11.33 8.40 -4.44
CA GLN A 187 -12.62 8.79 -5.00
C GLN A 187 -12.45 9.82 -6.13
N TRP A 188 -11.62 10.85 -5.90
CA TRP A 188 -11.29 11.84 -6.93
C TRP A 188 -10.57 11.21 -8.13
N LEU A 189 -9.52 10.40 -7.89
CA LEU A 189 -8.75 9.73 -8.94
C LEU A 189 -9.62 8.84 -9.83
N MET A 190 -10.52 8.09 -9.21
CA MET A 190 -11.39 7.12 -9.88
C MET A 190 -12.67 7.75 -10.44
N HIS A 191 -12.85 9.07 -10.32
CA HIS A 191 -14.04 9.80 -10.75
C HIS A 191 -15.36 9.22 -10.20
N LEU A 192 -15.32 8.71 -8.97
CA LEU A 192 -16.51 8.16 -8.32
C LEU A 192 -17.42 9.30 -7.85
N THR A 193 -18.60 9.36 -8.48
CA THR A 193 -19.59 10.41 -8.19
C THR A 193 -20.52 9.97 -7.08
N SER A 194 -20.19 10.36 -5.85
CA SER A 194 -21.07 10.21 -4.71
C SER A 194 -20.79 11.33 -3.71
N ASP A 195 -21.85 11.91 -3.17
CA ASP A 195 -21.74 12.87 -2.07
C ASP A 195 -21.34 12.18 -0.76
N GLU A 196 -21.53 10.86 -0.68
CA GLU A 196 -21.17 10.04 0.47
C GLU A 196 -19.95 9.16 0.13
N LEU A 197 -18.79 9.50 0.68
CA LEU A 197 -17.55 8.74 0.52
C LEU A 197 -17.75 7.24 0.80
N PHE A 198 -18.50 6.91 1.84
CA PHE A 198 -18.66 5.54 2.32
C PHE A 198 -19.46 4.64 1.36
N SER A 199 -20.28 5.20 0.47
CA SER A 199 -21.05 4.44 -0.52
C SER A 199 -20.18 3.88 -1.66
N VAL A 200 -18.92 4.33 -1.77
CA VAL A 200 -18.01 3.96 -2.87
C VAL A 200 -16.74 3.22 -2.38
N LEU A 201 -16.59 3.00 -1.07
CA LEU A 201 -15.39 2.34 -0.52
C LEU A 201 -15.15 0.95 -1.10
N ASP A 202 -16.20 0.16 -1.32
CA ASP A 202 -16.09 -1.19 -1.89
C ASP A 202 -15.52 -1.21 -3.33
N GLN A 203 -15.53 -0.05 -4.02
CA GLN A 203 -14.98 0.09 -5.35
C GLN A 203 -13.48 0.39 -5.35
N MET A 204 -12.88 0.72 -4.19
CA MET A 204 -11.49 1.16 -4.05
C MET A 204 -10.51 -0.02 -3.93
N GLN A 205 -10.63 -1.00 -4.82
CA GLN A 205 -9.71 -2.13 -4.91
C GLN A 205 -8.39 -1.72 -5.57
N GLN A 206 -7.28 -2.37 -5.22
CA GLN A 206 -5.95 -2.04 -5.75
C GLN A 206 -5.88 -2.05 -7.27
N ASN A 207 -6.49 -3.06 -7.91
CA ASN A 207 -6.54 -3.16 -9.36
C ASN A 207 -7.30 -1.97 -9.97
N ALA A 208 -8.46 -1.61 -9.42
CA ALA A 208 -9.26 -0.47 -9.89
C ALA A 208 -8.51 0.86 -9.70
N ILE A 209 -7.87 1.08 -8.57
CA ILE A 209 -7.02 2.25 -8.32
C ILE A 209 -5.89 2.31 -9.35
N PHE A 210 -5.21 1.19 -9.60
CA PHE A 210 -4.08 1.15 -10.53
C PHE A 210 -4.50 1.43 -11.98
N GLN A 211 -5.66 0.99 -12.43
CA GLN A 211 -6.20 1.32 -13.76
C GLN A 211 -6.30 2.85 -13.97
N HIS A 212 -6.71 3.60 -12.96
CA HIS A 212 -6.76 5.06 -13.03
C HIS A 212 -5.36 5.70 -12.89
N GLN A 213 -4.49 5.14 -12.06
CA GLN A 213 -3.08 5.56 -11.97
C GLN A 213 -2.37 5.41 -13.32
N GLN A 214 -2.57 4.30 -14.03
CA GLN A 214 -1.98 4.09 -15.36
C GLN A 214 -2.32 5.21 -16.36
N VAL A 215 -3.53 5.74 -16.30
CA VAL A 215 -3.96 6.85 -17.18
C VAL A 215 -3.12 8.10 -16.91
N LEU A 216 -2.91 8.46 -15.63
CA LEU A 216 -2.08 9.59 -15.23
C LEU A 216 -0.60 9.36 -15.59
N ILE A 217 -0.10 8.15 -15.34
CA ILE A 217 1.29 7.77 -15.63
C ILE A 217 1.58 7.89 -17.13
N LYS A 218 0.74 7.30 -17.96
CA LYS A 218 0.95 7.24 -19.41
C LYS A 218 0.73 8.59 -20.11
N ASN A 219 -0.24 9.38 -19.66
CA ASN A 219 -0.62 10.62 -20.34
C ASN A 219 0.08 11.85 -19.82
N GLU A 220 0.39 11.89 -18.50
CA GLU A 220 0.85 13.10 -17.82
C GLU A 220 2.21 12.91 -17.12
N GLY A 221 2.69 11.67 -17.00
CA GLY A 221 3.93 11.36 -16.28
C GLY A 221 3.85 11.65 -14.78
N VAL A 222 2.65 11.56 -14.20
CA VAL A 222 2.40 11.80 -12.77
C VAL A 222 1.70 10.60 -12.13
N VAL A 223 1.77 10.52 -10.80
CA VAL A 223 0.97 9.60 -9.97
C VAL A 223 0.13 10.40 -8.97
N ALA A 224 -1.07 9.93 -8.69
CA ALA A 224 -1.80 10.38 -7.52
C ALA A 224 -1.15 9.78 -6.26
N THR A 225 -0.85 10.62 -5.28
CA THR A 225 -0.14 10.22 -4.05
C THR A 225 -1.07 9.44 -3.13
N LEU A 226 -0.99 8.12 -3.12
CA LEU A 226 -1.82 7.22 -2.30
C LEU A 226 -0.97 6.26 -1.47
N SER A 227 -1.30 6.13 -0.19
CA SER A 227 -0.65 5.18 0.70
C SER A 227 -1.33 3.80 0.64
N ALA A 228 -0.55 2.74 0.62
CA ALA A 228 -1.01 1.35 0.68
C ALA A 228 -1.82 1.03 1.97
N PHE A 229 -1.44 1.60 3.10
CA PHE A 229 -1.95 1.20 4.42
C PHE A 229 -3.44 1.50 4.66
N PRO A 230 -4.02 2.63 4.24
CA PRO A 230 -5.46 2.84 4.29
C PRO A 230 -6.25 1.79 3.52
N PHE A 231 -5.79 1.40 2.33
CA PHE A 231 -6.47 0.40 1.51
C PHE A 231 -6.30 -1.01 2.06
N PHE A 232 -5.17 -1.31 2.71
CA PHE A 232 -5.01 -2.52 3.50
C PHE A 232 -6.04 -2.56 4.66
N LEU A 233 -6.20 -1.47 5.42
CA LEU A 233 -7.22 -1.42 6.47
C LEU A 233 -8.63 -1.59 5.90
N LEU A 234 -8.92 -1.01 4.74
CA LEU A 234 -10.21 -1.16 4.06
C LEU A 234 -10.48 -2.61 3.67
N GLU A 235 -9.51 -3.30 3.09
CA GLU A 235 -9.58 -4.71 2.72
C GLU A 235 -9.75 -5.60 3.96
N TYR A 236 -8.89 -5.42 4.95
CA TYR A 236 -8.84 -6.25 6.15
C TYR A 236 -10.06 -6.10 7.06
N LEU A 237 -10.54 -4.88 7.25
CA LEU A 237 -11.66 -4.58 8.16
C LEU A 237 -13.02 -4.52 7.46
N GLY A 238 -13.05 -4.33 6.15
CA GLY A 238 -14.23 -4.16 5.33
C GLY A 238 -14.81 -2.72 5.36
N ALA A 239 -15.43 -2.31 4.24
CA ALA A 239 -15.95 -0.96 4.04
C ALA A 239 -16.95 -0.53 5.12
N GLY A 240 -17.86 -1.43 5.51
CA GLY A 240 -18.86 -1.11 6.53
C GLY A 240 -18.30 -0.84 7.93
N LYS A 241 -17.16 -1.47 8.30
CA LYS A 241 -16.48 -1.20 9.57
C LYS A 241 -15.70 0.12 9.50
N ILE A 242 -14.96 0.32 8.42
CA ILE A 242 -14.23 1.56 8.16
C ILE A 242 -15.17 2.78 8.16
N ALA A 243 -16.31 2.69 7.47
CA ALA A 243 -17.31 3.76 7.44
C ALA A 243 -17.74 4.18 8.84
N ARG A 244 -18.13 3.21 9.69
CA ARG A 244 -18.53 3.48 11.08
C ARG A 244 -17.41 4.02 11.97
N MET A 245 -16.15 3.75 11.63
CA MET A 245 -14.99 4.25 12.38
C MET A 245 -14.67 5.70 12.03
N ILE A 246 -14.87 6.10 10.77
CA ILE A 246 -14.57 7.46 10.30
C ILE A 246 -15.73 8.42 10.58
N ASP A 247 -16.96 7.96 10.48
CA ASP A 247 -18.18 8.73 10.75
C ASP A 247 -19.10 7.92 11.68
N PRO A 248 -18.85 8.00 13.01
CA PRO A 248 -19.52 7.19 14.03
C PRO A 248 -20.96 7.63 14.34
#